data_1951f9967f4bcd9a8cdf1697ae80759b
#
_entry.id   1951f9967f4bcd9a8cdf1697ae80759b
#
_cell.length_a   1.000
_cell.length_b   1.000
_cell.length_c   1.000
_cell.angle_alpha   90.00
_cell.angle_beta   90.00
_cell.angle_gamma   90.00
#
_symmetry.space_group_name_H-M   'P 1'
#
loop_
_entity.id
_entity.type
_entity.pdbx_description
1 polymer ?
#
loop_
_entity_poly.entity_id
_entity_poly.type
_entity_poly.pdbx_seq_one_letter_code
_entity_poly.pdbx_strand_id
1 'polypeptide(L)'
;MGNKIILMLARCTQPNLIKTAISKEKTQLLTIPYSHYCEFGRWSLDANKIPYDHHGYAPGGHVLPTLNLRICGETKYFASSSRVTKVSKDTNIDNNNTEDEKKKLLNKDTKKPSKPNPTSVPACVLPDGSVLPDSWSIARAFFKSPSYSKQMKKDQEKLVQILDFQLGPQVRQMFYAVIFKASNNNLWNKLCTDNSGFIFRTLWNIGFGNLLTKRMIKLFQSDNKYQVDLCKDKCYECCERISKEFLPDDENLYLFGKDKPGMEDYALASLASGLVCPDLYCNGDYSNFFDSLLEQDKEYYAFVMKYRKHRVGKFCMMMYEKHRAV
;
A
#
# COMPACT_ATOMS: atom_id res chain seq x y z
N MET A 1 -4.63 30.40 11.91
CA MET A 1 -6.10 30.19 11.88
C MET A 1 -6.51 28.90 11.14
N GLY A 2 -5.93 28.56 10.00
CA GLY A 2 -6.34 27.38 9.20
C GLY A 2 -6.32 26.05 9.94
N ASN A 3 -5.29 25.75 10.72
CA ASN A 3 -5.18 24.48 11.46
C ASN A 3 -6.28 24.28 12.53
N LYS A 4 -6.73 25.34 13.19
CA LYS A 4 -7.81 25.23 14.21
C LYS A 4 -9.19 24.94 13.57
N ILE A 5 -9.45 25.50 12.39
CA ILE A 5 -10.70 25.27 11.64
C ILE A 5 -10.74 23.84 11.11
N ILE A 6 -9.64 23.34 10.54
CA ILE A 6 -9.52 21.95 10.06
C ILE A 6 -9.71 20.97 11.23
N LEU A 7 -9.14 21.26 12.40
CA LEU A 7 -9.33 20.46 13.61
C LEU A 7 -10.77 20.44 14.10
N MET A 8 -11.43 21.58 14.06
CA MET A 8 -12.83 21.73 14.47
C MET A 8 -13.75 20.96 13.52
N LEU A 9 -13.54 21.09 12.20
CA LEU A 9 -14.28 20.33 11.20
C LEU A 9 -14.03 18.82 11.32
N ALA A 10 -12.79 18.38 11.58
CA ALA A 10 -12.48 16.98 11.80
C ALA A 10 -13.19 16.40 13.04
N ARG A 11 -13.38 17.19 14.08
CA ARG A 11 -14.13 16.77 15.29
C ARG A 11 -15.65 16.74 15.09
N CYS A 12 -16.19 17.62 14.25
CA CYS A 12 -17.63 17.72 14.04
C CYS A 12 -18.19 16.74 13.00
N THR A 13 -17.36 16.27 12.06
CA THR A 13 -17.82 15.50 10.88
C THR A 13 -17.52 14.01 10.93
N GLN A 14 -16.80 13.52 11.95
CA GLN A 14 -16.36 12.13 12.01
C GLN A 14 -16.71 11.48 13.34
N PRO A 15 -17.13 10.21 13.36
CA PRO A 15 -17.25 9.47 14.60
C PRO A 15 -15.89 9.46 15.30
N ASN A 16 -15.89 9.64 16.62
CA ASN A 16 -14.67 9.54 17.42
C ASN A 16 -14.25 8.05 17.46
N LEU A 17 -13.42 7.64 16.50
CA LEU A 17 -13.01 6.25 16.34
C LEU A 17 -12.33 5.67 17.58
N ILE A 18 -11.65 6.53 18.36
CA ILE A 18 -11.02 6.10 19.63
C ILE A 18 -12.11 5.77 20.65
N LYS A 19 -13.10 6.65 20.84
CA LYS A 19 -14.22 6.37 21.74
C LYS A 19 -15.01 5.14 21.26
N THR A 20 -15.20 5.01 19.94
CA THR A 20 -15.89 3.86 19.36
C THR A 20 -15.12 2.56 19.61
N ALA A 21 -13.80 2.56 19.45
CA ALA A 21 -12.96 1.39 19.74
C ALA A 21 -13.05 0.97 21.21
N ILE A 22 -12.91 1.93 22.13
CA ILE A 22 -13.00 1.69 23.57
C ILE A 22 -14.41 1.23 23.96
N SER A 23 -15.46 1.90 23.51
CA SER A 23 -16.85 1.59 23.90
C SER A 23 -17.34 0.25 23.34
N LYS A 24 -16.84 -0.16 22.19
CA LYS A 24 -17.21 -1.44 21.56
C LYS A 24 -16.24 -2.58 21.87
N GLU A 25 -15.12 -2.29 22.54
CA GLU A 25 -14.02 -3.24 22.76
C GLU A 25 -13.55 -3.90 21.45
N LYS A 26 -13.64 -3.16 20.35
CA LYS A 26 -13.38 -3.66 19.00
C LYS A 26 -12.45 -2.75 18.22
N THR A 27 -11.46 -3.35 17.59
CA THR A 27 -10.50 -2.67 16.73
C THR A 27 -11.21 -1.90 15.61
N GLN A 28 -10.74 -0.70 15.29
CA GLN A 28 -11.22 0.13 14.18
C GLN A 28 -10.10 0.27 13.15
N LEU A 29 -10.34 -0.14 11.89
CA LEU A 29 -9.36 -0.09 10.82
C LEU A 29 -9.77 0.95 9.77
N LEU A 30 -8.89 1.94 9.53
CA LEU A 30 -9.05 2.98 8.50
C LEU A 30 -8.19 2.66 7.29
N THR A 31 -8.79 2.71 6.11
CA THR A 31 -8.11 2.38 4.85
C THR A 31 -8.50 3.29 3.70
N ILE A 32 -7.68 3.27 2.65
CA ILE A 32 -8.12 3.42 1.27
C ILE A 32 -8.28 1.99 0.76
N PRO A 33 -9.51 1.49 0.50
CA PRO A 33 -9.78 0.05 0.38
C PRO A 33 -8.94 -0.69 -0.66
N TYR A 34 -8.61 -0.05 -1.79
CA TYR A 34 -7.82 -0.63 -2.89
C TYR A 34 -6.30 -0.42 -2.76
N SER A 35 -5.83 0.16 -1.66
CA SER A 35 -4.39 0.35 -1.45
C SER A 35 -3.73 -0.95 -0.98
N HIS A 36 -2.67 -1.36 -1.65
CA HIS A 36 -1.91 -2.56 -1.30
C HIS A 36 -1.26 -2.49 0.10
N TYR A 37 -0.92 -1.30 0.60
CA TYR A 37 -0.52 -1.12 2.00
C TYR A 37 -1.70 -1.32 2.96
N CYS A 38 -2.90 -0.90 2.57
CA CYS A 38 -4.10 -1.13 3.35
C CYS A 38 -4.51 -2.61 3.32
N GLU A 39 -4.30 -3.28 2.18
CA GLU A 39 -4.46 -4.73 2.07
C GLU A 39 -3.53 -5.48 3.03
N PHE A 40 -2.26 -5.09 3.11
CA PHE A 40 -1.32 -5.68 4.07
C PHE A 40 -1.79 -5.50 5.53
N GLY A 41 -2.23 -4.29 5.88
CA GLY A 41 -2.78 -4.03 7.23
C GLY A 41 -4.03 -4.85 7.52
N ARG A 42 -4.98 -4.93 6.57
CA ARG A 42 -6.21 -5.71 6.68
C ARG A 42 -5.92 -7.20 6.78
N TRP A 43 -5.12 -7.73 5.87
CA TRP A 43 -4.76 -9.14 5.86
C TRP A 43 -3.99 -9.56 7.13
N SER A 44 -3.22 -8.64 7.72
CA SER A 44 -2.56 -8.89 9.01
C SER A 44 -3.57 -9.10 10.15
N LEU A 45 -4.69 -8.39 10.16
CA LEU A 45 -5.76 -8.59 11.14
C LEU A 45 -6.50 -9.91 10.87
N ASP A 46 -6.86 -10.16 9.61
CA ASP A 46 -7.59 -11.36 9.19
C ASP A 46 -6.80 -12.64 9.50
N ALA A 47 -5.51 -12.68 9.13
CA ALA A 47 -4.62 -13.83 9.39
C ALA A 47 -4.46 -14.15 10.88
N ASN A 48 -4.58 -13.14 11.75
CA ASN A 48 -4.51 -13.30 13.19
C ASN A 48 -5.90 -13.37 13.84
N LYS A 49 -6.97 -13.44 13.05
CA LYS A 49 -8.37 -13.55 13.51
C LYS A 49 -8.77 -12.44 14.48
N ILE A 50 -8.26 -11.23 14.26
CA ILE A 50 -8.58 -10.05 15.06
C ILE A 50 -9.88 -9.43 14.51
N PRO A 51 -10.96 -9.36 15.31
CA PRO A 51 -12.19 -8.73 14.88
C PRO A 51 -12.03 -7.22 14.80
N TYR A 52 -12.48 -6.61 13.70
CA TYR A 52 -12.41 -5.17 13.50
C TYR A 52 -13.61 -4.63 12.73
N ASP A 53 -13.90 -3.33 12.93
CA ASP A 53 -14.80 -2.58 12.06
C ASP A 53 -13.96 -1.87 10.99
N HIS A 54 -14.33 -2.05 9.72
CA HIS A 54 -13.60 -1.48 8.58
C HIS A 54 -14.19 -0.15 8.13
N HIS A 55 -13.36 0.87 8.04
CA HIS A 55 -13.70 2.21 7.58
C HIS A 55 -12.91 2.54 6.32
N GLY A 56 -13.52 2.29 5.16
CA GLY A 56 -12.97 2.61 3.84
C GLY A 56 -13.24 4.05 3.45
N TYR A 57 -12.22 4.76 2.98
CA TYR A 57 -12.32 6.14 2.50
C TYR A 57 -11.71 6.28 1.11
N ALA A 58 -12.34 7.10 0.26
CA ALA A 58 -11.69 7.51 -0.97
C ALA A 58 -10.42 8.34 -0.71
N PRO A 59 -9.49 8.44 -1.68
CA PRO A 59 -8.35 9.35 -1.59
C PRO A 59 -8.80 10.77 -1.29
N GLY A 60 -8.16 11.40 -0.30
CA GLY A 60 -8.57 12.71 0.22
C GLY A 60 -9.62 12.65 1.34
N GLY A 61 -10.60 11.75 1.27
CA GLY A 61 -11.60 11.56 2.32
C GLY A 61 -11.03 11.02 3.64
N HIS A 62 -9.96 10.24 3.58
CA HIS A 62 -9.26 9.69 4.75
C HIS A 62 -8.47 10.73 5.58
N VAL A 63 -8.22 11.93 5.02
CA VAL A 63 -7.32 12.94 5.62
C VAL A 63 -7.82 13.40 6.99
N LEU A 64 -9.09 13.77 7.08
CA LEU A 64 -9.67 14.27 8.34
C LEU A 64 -9.72 13.19 9.43
N PRO A 65 -10.21 11.96 9.16
CA PRO A 65 -10.18 10.88 10.15
C PRO A 65 -8.77 10.58 10.67
N THR A 66 -7.79 10.48 9.79
CA THR A 66 -6.42 10.15 10.19
C THR A 66 -5.74 11.26 10.96
N LEU A 67 -5.97 12.54 10.62
CA LEU A 67 -5.51 13.67 11.41
C LEU A 67 -6.12 13.66 12.82
N ASN A 68 -7.41 13.40 12.93
CA ASN A 68 -8.08 13.31 14.23
C ASN A 68 -7.47 12.22 15.12
N LEU A 69 -7.23 11.04 14.57
CA LEU A 69 -6.59 9.94 15.31
C LEU A 69 -5.21 10.32 15.85
N ARG A 70 -4.40 11.04 15.07
CA ARG A 70 -3.04 11.40 15.45
C ARG A 70 -2.94 12.55 16.44
N ILE A 71 -4.01 13.34 16.52
CA ILE A 71 -4.10 14.45 17.48
C ILE A 71 -4.70 13.99 18.81
N CYS A 72 -5.65 13.05 18.76
CA CYS A 72 -6.42 12.60 19.92
C CYS A 72 -5.95 11.26 20.49
N GLY A 73 -5.13 10.49 19.74
CA GLY A 73 -4.71 9.15 20.10
C GLY A 73 -3.26 9.05 20.55
N GLU A 74 -2.98 8.11 21.43
CA GLU A 74 -1.61 7.69 21.73
C GLU A 74 -1.09 6.82 20.59
N THR A 75 -0.18 7.36 19.78
CA THR A 75 0.36 6.65 18.64
C THR A 75 1.51 5.74 19.06
N LYS A 76 1.33 4.43 18.90
CA LYS A 76 2.38 3.42 19.13
C LYS A 76 3.12 3.15 17.82
N TYR A 77 4.39 3.50 17.76
CA TYR A 77 5.27 3.17 16.64
C TYR A 77 6.11 1.94 16.97
N PHE A 78 6.01 0.93 16.14
CA PHE A 78 6.97 -0.16 16.10
C PHE A 78 8.11 0.21 15.14
N ALA A 79 9.36 -0.09 15.50
CA ALA A 79 10.54 0.29 14.72
C ALA A 79 10.42 -0.05 13.23
N SER A 80 10.69 0.92 12.37
CA SER A 80 10.47 1.01 10.92
C SER A 80 8.99 1.20 10.52
N SER A 81 8.60 2.44 10.36
CA SER A 81 7.31 2.80 9.77
C SER A 81 7.49 3.04 8.28
N SER A 82 6.53 2.57 7.46
CA SER A 82 6.46 2.89 6.04
C SER A 82 6.43 4.40 5.83
N ARG A 83 7.23 4.88 4.90
CA ARG A 83 7.39 6.32 4.66
C ARG A 83 7.11 6.62 3.21
N VAL A 84 6.31 7.64 3.01
CA VAL A 84 6.22 8.29 1.70
C VAL A 84 7.58 8.89 1.41
N THR A 85 8.39 8.22 0.61
CA THR A 85 9.51 8.86 -0.06
C THR A 85 8.90 9.94 -0.94
N LYS A 86 9.08 11.21 -0.55
CA LYS A 86 8.96 12.30 -1.52
C LYS A 86 9.97 11.97 -2.60
N VAL A 87 9.50 11.60 -3.77
CA VAL A 87 10.33 11.60 -4.97
C VAL A 87 10.99 12.99 -4.99
N SER A 88 12.32 13.03 -4.94
CA SER A 88 13.06 14.26 -4.87
C SER A 88 12.64 15.14 -6.05
N LYS A 89 12.22 16.37 -5.77
CA LYS A 89 11.83 17.36 -6.78
C LYS A 89 12.96 17.80 -7.69
N ASP A 90 14.16 17.29 -7.47
CA ASP A 90 15.39 17.79 -8.08
C ASP A 90 15.91 16.87 -9.16
N THR A 91 15.13 16.65 -10.20
CA THR A 91 15.71 16.26 -11.50
C THR A 91 14.77 16.72 -12.61
N ASN A 92 14.96 17.95 -13.08
CA ASN A 92 14.82 18.23 -14.51
C ASN A 92 15.94 17.42 -15.19
N ILE A 93 15.64 16.22 -15.59
CA ILE A 93 16.60 15.37 -16.31
C ILE A 93 16.28 15.57 -17.78
N ASP A 94 17.19 16.28 -18.45
CA ASP A 94 17.26 16.30 -19.90
C ASP A 94 17.42 14.88 -20.44
N ASN A 95 16.75 14.60 -21.57
CA ASN A 95 16.62 13.26 -22.19
C ASN A 95 17.93 12.63 -22.71
N ASN A 96 19.10 13.09 -22.28
CA ASN A 96 20.43 12.71 -22.83
C ASN A 96 21.33 11.98 -21.80
N ASN A 97 20.79 11.40 -20.73
CA ASN A 97 21.62 10.79 -19.69
C ASN A 97 22.18 9.39 -20.07
N THR A 98 23.49 9.24 -19.87
CA THR A 98 24.28 8.02 -20.12
C THR A 98 23.98 6.91 -19.09
N GLU A 99 24.31 5.63 -19.41
CA GLU A 99 24.08 4.47 -18.53
C GLU A 99 24.73 4.60 -17.12
N ASP A 100 25.83 5.36 -16.99
CA ASP A 100 26.49 5.60 -15.70
C ASP A 100 25.69 6.52 -14.77
N GLU A 101 24.93 7.47 -15.33
CA GLU A 101 24.01 8.30 -14.54
C GLU A 101 22.78 7.52 -14.08
N LYS A 102 22.32 6.56 -14.89
CA LYS A 102 21.27 5.60 -14.49
C LYS A 102 21.71 4.77 -13.27
N LYS A 103 22.95 4.28 -13.24
CA LYS A 103 23.51 3.54 -12.09
C LYS A 103 23.67 4.42 -10.84
N LYS A 104 24.04 5.70 -10.99
CA LYS A 104 24.11 6.66 -9.86
C LYS A 104 22.77 6.98 -9.25
N LEU A 105 21.70 7.03 -10.06
CA LEU A 105 20.32 7.24 -9.59
C LEU A 105 19.78 6.01 -8.85
N LEU A 106 20.11 4.80 -9.30
CA LEU A 106 19.74 3.55 -8.60
C LEU A 106 20.33 3.48 -7.17
N ASN A 107 21.53 4.01 -6.95
CA ASN A 107 22.22 3.96 -5.65
C ASN A 107 21.87 5.11 -4.70
N LYS A 108 21.06 6.09 -5.11
CA LYS A 108 20.74 7.29 -4.29
C LYS A 108 19.61 7.12 -3.28
N ASP A 109 18.93 5.97 -3.24
CA ASP A 109 17.72 5.74 -2.44
C ASP A 109 17.96 5.37 -0.95
N THR A 110 19.16 5.64 -0.41
CA THR A 110 19.46 5.43 1.03
C THR A 110 19.19 6.66 1.89
N LYS A 111 18.11 7.41 1.64
CA LYS A 111 17.74 8.53 2.52
C LYS A 111 17.17 8.03 3.85
N LYS A 112 17.71 8.61 4.96
CA LYS A 112 17.21 8.38 6.33
C LYS A 112 15.68 8.47 6.40
N PRO A 113 15.08 7.61 7.18
CA PRO A 113 13.64 7.56 7.34
C PRO A 113 13.03 8.91 7.77
N SER A 114 12.16 9.50 6.98
CA SER A 114 11.39 10.70 7.33
C SER A 114 10.25 10.35 8.30
N LYS A 115 9.79 11.30 9.13
CA LYS A 115 8.60 11.07 9.99
C LYS A 115 7.40 10.65 9.13
N PRO A 116 6.56 9.70 9.60
CA PRO A 116 5.37 9.27 8.85
C PRO A 116 4.51 10.49 8.52
N ASN A 117 3.92 10.46 7.31
CA ASN A 117 2.94 11.48 6.94
C ASN A 117 1.73 11.37 7.89
N PRO A 118 1.30 12.46 8.55
CA PRO A 118 0.19 12.43 9.49
C PRO A 118 -1.16 12.00 8.87
N THR A 119 -1.26 11.90 7.56
CA THR A 119 -2.47 11.49 6.85
C THR A 119 -2.34 10.12 6.15
N SER A 120 -1.26 9.35 6.42
CA SER A 120 -1.11 8.04 5.78
C SER A 120 -2.09 7.00 6.34
N VAL A 121 -2.51 6.08 5.47
CA VAL A 121 -3.30 4.89 5.80
C VAL A 121 -2.57 3.65 5.25
N PRO A 122 -2.82 2.45 5.85
CA PRO A 122 -3.82 2.17 6.89
C PRO A 122 -3.45 2.79 8.24
N ALA A 123 -4.47 2.99 9.07
CA ALA A 123 -4.32 3.29 10.49
C ALA A 123 -5.31 2.42 11.28
N CYS A 124 -4.90 1.96 12.44
CA CYS A 124 -5.70 1.06 13.26
C CYS A 124 -5.80 1.59 14.68
N VAL A 125 -7.01 1.60 15.25
CA VAL A 125 -7.27 1.95 16.65
C VAL A 125 -7.61 0.68 17.41
N LEU A 126 -6.87 0.40 18.47
CA LEU A 126 -7.09 -0.76 19.33
C LEU A 126 -8.14 -0.46 20.41
N PRO A 127 -8.72 -1.50 21.05
CA PRO A 127 -9.69 -1.32 22.14
C PRO A 127 -9.16 -0.53 23.34
N ASP A 128 -7.85 -0.51 23.56
CA ASP A 128 -7.21 0.32 24.61
C ASP A 128 -7.06 1.80 24.22
N GLY A 129 -7.55 2.19 23.04
CA GLY A 129 -7.44 3.54 22.48
C GLY A 129 -6.10 3.85 21.82
N SER A 130 -5.14 2.92 21.81
CA SER A 130 -3.87 3.12 21.13
C SER A 130 -4.00 3.06 19.61
N VAL A 131 -3.15 3.80 18.90
CA VAL A 131 -3.17 3.94 17.44
C VAL A 131 -1.93 3.31 16.82
N LEU A 132 -2.15 2.39 15.89
CA LEU A 132 -1.12 1.82 15.01
C LEU A 132 -1.15 2.58 13.68
N PRO A 133 -0.09 3.34 13.34
CA PRO A 133 -0.19 4.38 12.31
C PRO A 133 0.05 3.92 10.87
N ASP A 134 0.45 2.68 10.66
CA ASP A 134 0.79 2.13 9.34
C ASP A 134 0.67 0.60 9.30
N SER A 135 0.77 0.03 8.09
CA SER A 135 0.61 -1.41 7.87
C SER A 135 1.65 -2.27 8.60
N TRP A 136 2.89 -1.80 8.68
CA TRP A 136 3.94 -2.52 9.38
C TRP A 136 3.75 -2.50 10.90
N SER A 137 3.29 -1.38 11.45
CA SER A 137 2.93 -1.28 12.87
C SER A 137 1.76 -2.20 13.21
N ILE A 138 0.76 -2.28 12.34
CA ILE A 138 -0.37 -3.23 12.47
C ILE A 138 0.16 -4.66 12.42
N ALA A 139 0.92 -5.02 11.41
CA ALA A 139 1.43 -6.37 11.26
C ALA A 139 2.29 -6.80 12.47
N ARG A 140 3.22 -5.96 12.92
CA ARG A 140 4.08 -6.26 14.08
C ARG A 140 3.35 -6.38 15.41
N ALA A 141 2.21 -5.70 15.54
CA ALA A 141 1.40 -5.80 16.75
C ALA A 141 0.74 -7.18 16.90
N PHE A 142 0.43 -7.85 15.78
CA PHE A 142 -0.35 -9.09 15.80
C PHE A 142 0.43 -10.34 15.39
N PHE A 143 1.41 -10.23 14.49
CA PHE A 143 2.27 -11.36 14.20
C PHE A 143 3.30 -11.57 15.32
N LYS A 144 3.26 -12.73 15.94
CA LYS A 144 4.28 -13.12 16.91
C LYS A 144 5.62 -13.22 16.18
N SER A 145 6.63 -12.51 16.70
CA SER A 145 7.99 -12.68 16.20
C SER A 145 8.49 -14.08 16.54
N PRO A 146 8.77 -14.94 15.55
CA PRO A 146 9.39 -16.22 15.83
C PRO A 146 10.78 -16.01 16.46
N SER A 147 11.26 -17.02 17.16
CA SER A 147 12.63 -17.03 17.70
C SER A 147 13.61 -17.25 16.55
N TYR A 148 13.99 -16.19 15.84
CA TYR A 148 14.92 -16.25 14.74
C TYR A 148 16.38 -16.22 15.20
N SER A 149 17.27 -16.90 14.45
CA SER A 149 18.70 -16.71 14.56
C SER A 149 19.09 -15.25 14.24
N LYS A 150 20.28 -14.82 14.68
CA LYS A 150 20.78 -13.46 14.39
C LYS A 150 20.87 -13.19 12.87
N GLN A 151 21.26 -14.21 12.10
CA GLN A 151 21.33 -14.07 10.63
C GLN A 151 19.93 -13.91 10.03
N MET A 152 18.96 -14.74 10.39
CA MET A 152 17.60 -14.68 9.88
C MET A 152 16.93 -13.34 10.23
N LYS A 153 17.21 -12.74 11.38
CA LYS A 153 16.74 -11.38 11.72
C LYS A 153 17.28 -10.31 10.76
N LYS A 154 18.57 -10.42 10.38
CA LYS A 154 19.15 -9.50 9.38
C LYS A 154 18.54 -9.68 8.00
N ASP A 155 18.30 -10.92 7.58
CA ASP A 155 17.68 -11.22 6.29
C ASP A 155 16.22 -10.74 6.26
N GLN A 156 15.49 -10.89 7.37
CA GLN A 156 14.16 -10.33 7.55
C GLN A 156 14.16 -8.80 7.44
N GLU A 157 15.07 -8.11 8.16
CA GLU A 157 15.18 -6.66 8.07
C GLU A 157 15.52 -6.19 6.66
N LYS A 158 16.40 -6.91 5.96
CA LYS A 158 16.77 -6.63 4.57
C LYS A 158 15.56 -6.79 3.64
N LEU A 159 14.77 -7.86 3.78
CA LEU A 159 13.56 -8.06 3.00
C LEU A 159 12.53 -6.96 3.29
N VAL A 160 12.29 -6.63 4.56
CA VAL A 160 11.37 -5.53 4.93
C VAL A 160 11.78 -4.21 4.27
N GLN A 161 13.09 -3.90 4.22
CA GLN A 161 13.57 -2.71 3.53
C GLN A 161 13.29 -2.75 2.02
N ILE A 162 13.48 -3.89 1.37
CA ILE A 162 13.14 -4.05 -0.06
C ILE A 162 11.64 -3.84 -0.26
N LEU A 163 10.79 -4.46 0.56
CA LEU A 163 9.34 -4.39 0.42
C LEU A 163 8.79 -2.98 0.67
N ASP A 164 9.24 -2.32 1.75
CA ASP A 164 8.70 -1.05 2.20
C ASP A 164 9.25 0.16 1.43
N PHE A 165 10.53 0.15 1.07
CA PHE A 165 11.18 1.30 0.45
C PHE A 165 11.45 1.16 -1.05
N GLN A 166 11.42 -0.05 -1.59
CA GLN A 166 11.69 -0.28 -3.01
C GLN A 166 10.44 -0.81 -3.72
N LEU A 167 9.99 -2.03 -3.45
CA LEU A 167 8.90 -2.66 -4.19
C LEU A 167 7.56 -1.92 -4.04
N GLY A 168 7.08 -1.72 -2.81
CA GLY A 168 5.76 -1.13 -2.56
C GLY A 168 5.57 0.25 -3.19
N PRO A 169 6.51 1.22 -3.03
CA PRO A 169 6.41 2.52 -3.69
C PRO A 169 6.39 2.43 -5.22
N GLN A 170 7.18 1.54 -5.82
CA GLN A 170 7.24 1.38 -7.29
C GLN A 170 5.93 0.79 -7.82
N VAL A 171 5.41 -0.27 -7.16
CA VAL A 171 4.11 -0.87 -7.52
C VAL A 171 2.99 0.17 -7.45
N ARG A 172 2.96 0.99 -6.39
CA ARG A 172 1.98 2.09 -6.27
C ARG A 172 2.09 3.10 -7.40
N GLN A 173 3.29 3.56 -7.73
CA GLN A 173 3.51 4.54 -8.78
C GLN A 173 3.10 3.99 -10.13
N MET A 174 3.49 2.75 -10.44
CA MET A 174 3.09 2.04 -11.65
C MET A 174 1.56 1.89 -11.74
N PHE A 175 0.90 1.46 -10.66
CA PHE A 175 -0.55 1.33 -10.62
C PHE A 175 -1.26 2.65 -10.90
N TYR A 176 -0.80 3.76 -10.30
CA TYR A 176 -1.36 5.08 -10.60
C TYR A 176 -1.09 5.52 -12.03
N ALA A 177 0.04 5.14 -12.63
CA ALA A 177 0.28 5.42 -14.04
C ALA A 177 -0.71 4.69 -14.97
N VAL A 178 -1.13 3.50 -14.60
CA VAL A 178 -2.15 2.74 -15.33
C VAL A 178 -3.54 3.34 -15.12
N ILE A 179 -3.96 3.54 -13.87
CA ILE A 179 -5.33 3.96 -13.58
C ILE A 179 -5.65 5.40 -14.01
N PHE A 180 -4.63 6.27 -14.10
CA PHE A 180 -4.81 7.65 -14.56
C PHE A 180 -4.73 7.81 -16.08
N LYS A 181 -4.53 6.74 -16.86
CA LYS A 181 -4.71 6.81 -18.32
C LYS A 181 -6.14 7.25 -18.65
N ALA A 182 -6.30 8.04 -19.71
CA ALA A 182 -7.62 8.54 -20.12
C ALA A 182 -8.64 7.41 -20.37
N SER A 183 -8.16 6.28 -20.91
CA SER A 183 -8.98 5.08 -21.10
C SER A 183 -9.60 4.52 -19.80
N ASN A 184 -8.98 4.76 -18.67
CA ASN A 184 -9.36 4.21 -17.36
C ASN A 184 -10.09 5.22 -16.45
N ASN A 185 -10.42 6.42 -16.95
CA ASN A 185 -11.07 7.48 -16.15
C ASN A 185 -12.37 7.03 -15.49
N ASN A 186 -13.18 6.23 -16.17
CA ASN A 186 -14.44 5.73 -15.60
C ASN A 186 -14.17 4.76 -14.44
N LEU A 187 -13.17 3.89 -14.56
CA LEU A 187 -12.76 2.98 -13.48
C LEU A 187 -12.22 3.76 -12.28
N TRP A 188 -11.41 4.80 -12.52
CA TRP A 188 -10.90 5.67 -11.46
C TRP A 188 -12.02 6.39 -10.71
N ASN A 189 -12.96 7.01 -11.45
CA ASN A 189 -14.10 7.69 -10.85
C ASN A 189 -14.93 6.74 -10.01
N LYS A 190 -15.26 5.56 -10.53
CA LYS A 190 -15.99 4.52 -9.81
C LYS A 190 -15.26 4.09 -8.54
N LEU A 191 -13.97 3.83 -8.63
CA LEU A 191 -13.12 3.45 -7.49
C LEU A 191 -13.16 4.48 -6.35
N CYS A 192 -13.23 5.77 -6.69
CA CYS A 192 -13.27 6.86 -5.72
C CYS A 192 -14.66 7.14 -5.17
N THR A 193 -15.74 6.83 -5.92
CA THR A 193 -17.10 7.22 -5.54
C THR A 193 -17.93 6.10 -4.94
N ASP A 194 -17.70 4.85 -5.31
CA ASP A 194 -18.55 3.71 -4.91
C ASP A 194 -18.61 3.53 -3.38
N ASN A 195 -17.48 3.74 -2.70
CA ASN A 195 -17.40 3.62 -1.24
C ASN A 195 -17.42 4.98 -0.52
N SER A 196 -17.93 6.03 -1.17
CA SER A 196 -17.93 7.39 -0.62
C SER A 196 -19.32 7.83 -0.19
N GLY A 197 -19.38 8.55 0.94
CA GLY A 197 -20.61 9.18 1.38
C GLY A 197 -21.13 10.24 0.38
N PHE A 198 -22.41 10.56 0.46
CA PHE A 198 -23.11 11.49 -0.46
C PHE A 198 -22.36 12.82 -0.64
N ILE A 199 -21.91 13.44 0.44
CA ILE A 199 -21.19 14.74 0.40
C ILE A 199 -19.90 14.62 -0.42
N PHE A 200 -19.08 13.59 -0.19
CA PHE A 200 -17.84 13.40 -0.93
C PHE A 200 -18.11 13.14 -2.42
N ARG A 201 -19.12 12.31 -2.74
CA ARG A 201 -19.54 12.02 -4.11
C ARG A 201 -20.00 13.29 -4.85
N THR A 202 -20.76 14.15 -4.18
CA THR A 202 -21.19 15.44 -4.74
C THR A 202 -19.98 16.33 -5.00
N LEU A 203 -19.08 16.51 -4.03
CA LEU A 203 -17.83 17.27 -4.20
C LEU A 203 -16.97 16.72 -5.35
N TRP A 204 -16.87 15.40 -5.46
CA TRP A 204 -16.14 14.74 -6.54
C TRP A 204 -16.67 15.14 -7.91
N ASN A 205 -18.00 15.08 -8.08
CA ASN A 205 -18.66 15.36 -9.36
C ASN A 205 -18.61 16.86 -9.75
N ILE A 206 -18.58 17.80 -8.80
CA ILE A 206 -18.47 19.24 -9.08
C ILE A 206 -17.01 19.71 -9.29
N GLY A 207 -16.05 18.80 -9.43
CA GLY A 207 -14.67 19.11 -9.87
C GLY A 207 -13.55 18.83 -8.87
N PHE A 208 -13.87 18.52 -7.61
CA PHE A 208 -12.86 18.12 -6.62
C PHE A 208 -12.08 16.88 -7.08
N GLY A 209 -12.75 15.91 -7.70
CA GLY A 209 -12.13 14.70 -8.27
C GLY A 209 -11.05 15.04 -9.27
N ASN A 210 -11.30 15.94 -10.19
CA ASN A 210 -10.34 16.38 -11.20
C ASN A 210 -9.11 17.08 -10.59
N LEU A 211 -9.35 17.94 -9.58
CA LEU A 211 -8.28 18.63 -8.87
C LEU A 211 -7.38 17.64 -8.12
N LEU A 212 -7.99 16.70 -7.41
CA LEU A 212 -7.28 15.66 -6.67
C LEU A 212 -6.47 14.76 -7.61
N THR A 213 -7.09 14.30 -8.70
CA THR A 213 -6.44 13.44 -9.71
C THR A 213 -5.22 14.14 -10.31
N LYS A 214 -5.34 15.41 -10.75
CA LYS A 214 -4.21 16.21 -11.26
C LYS A 214 -3.09 16.33 -10.22
N ARG A 215 -3.44 16.52 -8.94
CA ARG A 215 -2.46 16.58 -7.86
C ARG A 215 -1.76 15.23 -7.64
N MET A 216 -2.49 14.13 -7.72
CA MET A 216 -1.93 12.78 -7.61
C MET A 216 -1.03 12.42 -8.78
N ILE A 217 -1.43 12.74 -10.02
CA ILE A 217 -0.59 12.58 -11.21
C ILE A 217 0.76 13.26 -11.01
N LYS A 218 0.73 14.54 -10.60
CA LYS A 218 1.96 15.31 -10.33
C LYS A 218 2.78 14.75 -9.16
N LEU A 219 2.11 14.29 -8.09
CA LEU A 219 2.79 13.74 -6.91
C LEU A 219 3.51 12.43 -7.21
N PHE A 220 2.88 11.56 -8.00
CA PHE A 220 3.41 10.25 -8.37
C PHE A 220 4.12 10.22 -9.71
N GLN A 221 4.19 11.36 -10.42
CA GLN A 221 4.80 11.47 -11.75
C GLN A 221 4.29 10.38 -12.72
N SER A 222 3.01 10.07 -12.59
CA SER A 222 2.38 8.94 -13.30
C SER A 222 2.15 9.22 -14.80
N ASP A 223 2.26 10.47 -15.24
CA ASP A 223 2.26 10.92 -16.63
C ASP A 223 3.66 10.95 -17.27
N ASN A 224 4.71 10.78 -16.49
CA ASN A 224 6.08 10.75 -16.98
C ASN A 224 6.47 9.32 -17.39
N LYS A 225 6.48 9.05 -18.70
CA LYS A 225 6.79 7.72 -19.25
C LYS A 225 8.13 7.17 -18.75
N TYR A 226 9.18 8.00 -18.72
CA TYR A 226 10.49 7.58 -18.24
C TYR A 226 10.45 7.09 -16.77
N GLN A 227 9.74 7.82 -15.90
CA GLN A 227 9.61 7.43 -14.51
C GLN A 227 8.79 6.14 -14.35
N VAL A 228 7.75 5.96 -15.17
CA VAL A 228 6.93 4.75 -15.16
C VAL A 228 7.75 3.53 -15.63
N ASP A 229 8.53 3.66 -16.70
CA ASP A 229 9.38 2.57 -17.19
C ASP A 229 10.49 2.24 -16.17
N LEU A 230 11.09 3.25 -15.54
CA LEU A 230 12.04 3.05 -14.45
C LEU A 230 11.39 2.31 -13.24
N CYS A 231 10.13 2.59 -12.93
CA CYS A 231 9.39 1.85 -11.89
C CYS A 231 9.18 0.38 -12.28
N LYS A 232 8.87 0.10 -13.56
CA LYS A 232 8.74 -1.29 -14.05
C LYS A 232 10.05 -2.05 -13.92
N ASP A 233 11.18 -1.43 -14.28
CA ASP A 233 12.51 -2.03 -14.18
C ASP A 233 12.88 -2.29 -12.70
N LYS A 234 12.66 -1.32 -11.82
CA LYS A 234 12.90 -1.48 -10.37
C LYS A 234 12.00 -2.56 -9.75
N CYS A 235 10.73 -2.67 -10.16
CA CYS A 235 9.88 -3.78 -9.73
C CYS A 235 10.47 -5.13 -10.12
N TYR A 236 10.97 -5.23 -11.36
CA TYR A 236 11.59 -6.45 -11.85
C TYR A 236 12.86 -6.80 -11.05
N GLU A 237 13.77 -5.85 -10.87
CA GLU A 237 14.98 -6.02 -10.06
C GLU A 237 14.67 -6.45 -8.62
N CYS A 238 13.66 -5.83 -7.99
CA CYS A 238 13.21 -6.23 -6.65
C CYS A 238 12.69 -7.67 -6.63
N CYS A 239 11.86 -8.05 -7.62
CA CYS A 239 11.32 -9.40 -7.71
C CYS A 239 12.41 -10.46 -7.96
N GLU A 240 13.37 -10.18 -8.85
CA GLU A 240 14.53 -11.05 -9.08
C GLU A 240 15.34 -11.25 -7.80
N ARG A 241 15.62 -10.15 -7.09
CA ARG A 241 16.35 -10.18 -5.84
C ARG A 241 15.62 -10.96 -4.76
N ILE A 242 14.30 -10.72 -4.59
CA ILE A 242 13.47 -11.46 -3.62
C ILE A 242 13.44 -12.94 -3.97
N SER A 243 13.27 -13.26 -5.25
CA SER A 243 13.24 -14.63 -5.76
C SER A 243 14.54 -15.39 -5.44
N LYS A 244 15.67 -14.73 -5.62
CA LYS A 244 17.01 -15.34 -5.45
C LYS A 244 17.44 -15.44 -3.97
N GLU A 245 17.12 -14.43 -3.16
CA GLU A 245 17.69 -14.33 -1.81
C GLU A 245 16.76 -14.89 -0.72
N PHE A 246 15.43 -14.92 -0.95
CA PHE A 246 14.48 -15.17 0.13
C PHE A 246 13.43 -16.25 -0.19
N LEU A 247 13.14 -16.52 -1.47
CA LEU A 247 12.21 -17.60 -1.84
C LEU A 247 12.99 -18.94 -1.88
N PRO A 248 12.51 -19.98 -1.17
CA PRO A 248 13.08 -21.32 -1.25
C PRO A 248 12.82 -21.95 -2.63
N ASP A 249 13.63 -22.93 -3.02
CA ASP A 249 13.44 -23.67 -4.27
C ASP A 249 12.20 -24.58 -4.22
N ASP A 250 11.84 -25.06 -3.05
CA ASP A 250 10.58 -25.79 -2.82
C ASP A 250 9.40 -24.81 -2.81
N GLU A 251 8.54 -24.90 -3.82
CA GLU A 251 7.35 -24.04 -3.97
C GLU A 251 6.28 -24.26 -2.87
N ASN A 252 6.40 -25.31 -2.03
CA ASN A 252 5.52 -25.55 -0.90
C ASN A 252 5.93 -24.78 0.37
N LEU A 253 7.14 -24.25 0.40
CA LEU A 253 7.65 -23.49 1.55
C LEU A 253 7.41 -21.98 1.36
N TYR A 254 7.35 -21.29 2.49
CA TYR A 254 7.23 -19.83 2.56
C TYR A 254 8.61 -19.16 2.60
N LEU A 255 8.64 -17.85 2.60
CA LEU A 255 9.88 -17.08 2.69
C LEU A 255 10.78 -17.61 3.82
N PHE A 256 12.07 -17.66 3.54
CA PHE A 256 13.10 -18.23 4.44
C PHE A 256 12.95 -19.74 4.70
N GLY A 257 12.27 -20.49 3.82
CA GLY A 257 12.10 -21.95 3.95
C GLY A 257 11.19 -22.38 5.10
N LYS A 258 10.20 -21.55 5.47
CA LYS A 258 9.24 -21.86 6.55
C LYS A 258 8.10 -22.74 6.06
N ASP A 259 7.53 -23.56 6.95
CA ASP A 259 6.35 -24.39 6.70
C ASP A 259 5.02 -23.61 6.82
N LYS A 260 5.06 -22.42 7.43
CA LYS A 260 3.90 -21.57 7.65
C LYS A 260 4.20 -20.12 7.27
N PRO A 261 3.23 -19.39 6.72
CA PRO A 261 3.43 -18.00 6.36
C PRO A 261 3.62 -17.13 7.61
N GLY A 262 4.53 -16.18 7.51
CA GLY A 262 4.75 -15.13 8.50
C GLY A 262 4.42 -13.75 7.96
N MET A 263 4.69 -12.73 8.74
CA MET A 263 4.41 -11.33 8.41
C MET A 263 4.96 -10.93 7.02
N GLU A 264 6.16 -11.38 6.67
CA GLU A 264 6.84 -11.03 5.43
C GLU A 264 6.16 -11.63 4.20
N ASP A 265 5.57 -12.82 4.34
CA ASP A 265 4.84 -13.52 3.30
C ASP A 265 3.58 -12.73 2.92
N TYR A 266 2.81 -12.31 3.92
CA TYR A 266 1.64 -11.44 3.74
C TYR A 266 2.03 -10.07 3.20
N ALA A 267 3.16 -9.50 3.65
CA ALA A 267 3.67 -8.23 3.15
C ALA A 267 4.04 -8.32 1.67
N LEU A 268 4.81 -9.35 1.26
CA LEU A 268 5.19 -9.55 -0.13
C LEU A 268 3.96 -9.71 -1.01
N ALA A 269 3.03 -10.60 -0.64
CA ALA A 269 1.82 -10.85 -1.43
C ALA A 269 0.96 -9.58 -1.58
N SER A 270 0.75 -8.84 -0.50
CA SER A 270 -0.04 -7.61 -0.53
C SER A 270 0.64 -6.50 -1.32
N LEU A 271 1.93 -6.23 -1.08
CA LEU A 271 2.65 -5.13 -1.71
C LEU A 271 2.93 -5.36 -3.20
N ALA A 272 3.02 -6.62 -3.62
CA ALA A 272 3.16 -7.01 -5.03
C ALA A 272 1.81 -7.22 -5.74
N SER A 273 0.66 -7.07 -5.08
CA SER A 273 -0.66 -7.34 -5.66
C SER A 273 -0.93 -6.61 -6.98
N GLY A 274 -0.47 -5.36 -7.12
CA GLY A 274 -0.58 -4.59 -8.36
C GLY A 274 0.25 -5.15 -9.53
N LEU A 275 1.19 -6.09 -9.29
CA LEU A 275 1.93 -6.78 -10.35
C LEU A 275 1.20 -8.01 -10.87
N VAL A 276 0.30 -8.61 -10.08
CA VAL A 276 -0.35 -9.88 -10.40
C VAL A 276 -1.88 -9.81 -10.45
N CYS A 277 -2.49 -8.75 -9.92
CA CYS A 277 -3.93 -8.55 -9.87
C CYS A 277 -4.69 -9.82 -9.45
N PRO A 278 -4.56 -10.28 -8.20
CA PRO A 278 -5.19 -11.53 -7.77
C PRO A 278 -6.70 -11.34 -7.56
N ASP A 279 -7.50 -12.34 -7.92
CA ASP A 279 -8.97 -12.28 -7.85
C ASP A 279 -9.48 -12.07 -6.41
N LEU A 280 -8.78 -12.63 -5.43
CA LEU A 280 -9.10 -12.49 -4.01
C LEU A 280 -8.51 -11.22 -3.35
N TYR A 281 -8.02 -10.28 -4.14
CA TYR A 281 -7.57 -9.00 -3.61
C TYR A 281 -8.68 -8.33 -2.80
N CYS A 282 -8.35 -7.94 -1.58
CA CYS A 282 -9.33 -7.36 -0.66
C CYS A 282 -10.58 -8.24 -0.44
N ASN A 283 -10.40 -9.56 -0.28
CA ASN A 283 -11.48 -10.56 -0.18
C ASN A 283 -12.36 -10.64 -1.44
N GLY A 284 -11.81 -10.36 -2.61
CA GLY A 284 -12.54 -10.36 -3.87
C GLY A 284 -13.31 -9.09 -4.20
N ASP A 285 -13.33 -8.09 -3.31
CA ASP A 285 -14.06 -6.83 -3.51
C ASP A 285 -13.64 -6.07 -4.79
N TYR A 286 -12.44 -6.34 -5.30
CA TYR A 286 -11.87 -5.66 -6.47
C TYR A 286 -11.61 -6.58 -7.67
N SER A 287 -12.11 -7.80 -7.68
CA SER A 287 -11.96 -8.74 -8.81
C SER A 287 -12.51 -8.11 -10.10
N ASN A 288 -13.77 -7.71 -10.14
CA ASN A 288 -14.37 -7.05 -11.30
C ASN A 288 -13.65 -5.77 -11.75
N PHE A 289 -13.04 -5.05 -10.81
CA PHE A 289 -12.25 -3.86 -11.12
C PHE A 289 -10.97 -4.25 -11.87
N PHE A 290 -10.24 -5.25 -11.40
CA PHE A 290 -9.04 -5.73 -12.07
C PHE A 290 -9.36 -6.35 -13.44
N ASP A 291 -10.42 -7.14 -13.54
CA ASP A 291 -10.87 -7.69 -14.82
C ASP A 291 -11.13 -6.58 -15.84
N SER A 292 -11.91 -5.58 -15.47
CA SER A 292 -12.19 -4.42 -16.33
C SER A 292 -10.92 -3.65 -16.70
N LEU A 293 -9.98 -3.50 -15.77
CA LEU A 293 -8.72 -2.80 -16.01
C LEU A 293 -7.83 -3.58 -17.01
N LEU A 294 -7.74 -4.89 -16.83
CA LEU A 294 -6.96 -5.77 -17.69
C LEU A 294 -7.57 -5.90 -19.09
N GLU A 295 -8.89 -5.86 -19.22
CA GLU A 295 -9.57 -5.81 -20.52
C GLU A 295 -9.31 -4.51 -21.28
N GLN A 296 -9.32 -3.37 -20.60
CA GLN A 296 -9.17 -2.04 -21.19
C GLN A 296 -7.72 -1.69 -21.51
N ASP A 297 -6.74 -2.15 -20.70
CA ASP A 297 -5.32 -1.83 -20.85
C ASP A 297 -4.49 -3.07 -21.23
N LYS A 298 -4.33 -3.30 -22.55
CA LYS A 298 -3.60 -4.47 -23.08
C LYS A 298 -2.11 -4.47 -22.71
N GLU A 299 -1.49 -3.29 -22.55
CA GLU A 299 -0.09 -3.18 -22.10
C GLU A 299 0.03 -3.64 -20.65
N TYR A 300 -0.89 -3.20 -19.80
CA TYR A 300 -0.91 -3.63 -18.41
C TYR A 300 -1.26 -5.11 -18.28
N TYR A 301 -2.19 -5.62 -19.09
CA TYR A 301 -2.46 -7.05 -19.15
C TYR A 301 -1.20 -7.88 -19.45
N ALA A 302 -0.45 -7.51 -20.49
CA ALA A 302 0.78 -8.22 -20.85
C ALA A 302 1.83 -8.15 -19.72
N PHE A 303 1.92 -7.00 -19.06
CA PHE A 303 2.78 -6.81 -17.90
C PHE A 303 2.39 -7.73 -16.74
N VAL A 304 1.12 -7.80 -16.37
CA VAL A 304 0.60 -8.67 -15.31
C VAL A 304 0.85 -10.14 -15.64
N MET A 305 0.58 -10.56 -16.90
CA MET A 305 0.82 -11.95 -17.32
C MET A 305 2.30 -12.35 -17.26
N LYS A 306 3.23 -11.42 -17.52
CA LYS A 306 4.68 -11.64 -17.32
C LYS A 306 4.99 -11.91 -15.85
N TYR A 307 4.43 -11.09 -14.93
CA TYR A 307 4.68 -11.26 -13.50
C TYR A 307 3.99 -12.49 -12.90
N ARG A 308 2.80 -12.87 -13.35
CA ARG A 308 2.15 -14.12 -12.93
C ARG A 308 3.01 -15.37 -13.23
N LYS A 309 3.87 -15.32 -14.25
CA LYS A 309 4.83 -16.40 -14.57
C LYS A 309 6.13 -16.33 -13.76
N HIS A 310 6.45 -15.19 -13.17
CA HIS A 310 7.63 -15.00 -12.34
C HIS A 310 7.48 -15.71 -10.98
N ARG A 311 8.59 -16.19 -10.36
CA ARG A 311 8.53 -16.90 -9.05
C ARG A 311 7.81 -16.10 -7.98
N VAL A 312 8.12 -14.81 -7.83
CA VAL A 312 7.42 -13.92 -6.88
C VAL A 312 5.94 -13.81 -7.21
N GLY A 313 5.57 -13.73 -8.49
CA GLY A 313 4.18 -13.68 -8.91
C GLY A 313 3.42 -14.96 -8.60
N LYS A 314 4.00 -16.11 -8.89
CA LYS A 314 3.43 -17.42 -8.51
C LYS A 314 3.26 -17.52 -6.99
N PHE A 315 4.26 -17.11 -6.23
CA PHE A 315 4.20 -17.06 -4.77
C PHE A 315 3.05 -16.16 -4.29
N CYS A 316 2.90 -14.96 -4.83
CA CYS A 316 1.80 -14.06 -4.48
C CYS A 316 0.44 -14.66 -4.79
N MET A 317 0.25 -15.25 -5.98
CA MET A 317 -1.00 -15.92 -6.35
C MET A 317 -1.31 -17.08 -5.40
N MET A 318 -0.33 -17.93 -5.07
CA MET A 318 -0.46 -19.01 -4.09
C MET A 318 -0.87 -18.48 -2.72
N MET A 319 -0.27 -17.38 -2.25
CA MET A 319 -0.63 -16.76 -0.98
C MET A 319 -2.10 -16.31 -0.96
N TYR A 320 -2.58 -15.66 -2.03
CA TYR A 320 -3.98 -15.26 -2.14
C TYR A 320 -4.91 -16.47 -2.17
N GLU A 321 -4.60 -17.48 -2.96
CA GLU A 321 -5.41 -18.69 -3.08
C GLU A 321 -5.52 -19.46 -1.76
N LYS A 322 -4.40 -19.66 -1.05
CA LYS A 322 -4.38 -20.48 0.17
C LYS A 322 -4.77 -19.75 1.45
N HIS A 323 -4.51 -18.43 1.52
CA HIS A 323 -4.59 -17.70 2.79
C HIS A 323 -5.50 -16.47 2.76
N ARG A 324 -6.05 -16.10 1.59
CA ARG A 324 -6.99 -14.98 1.48
C ARG A 324 -8.44 -15.46 1.36
N ALA A 325 -8.67 -16.66 0.85
CA ALA A 325 -9.98 -17.28 0.86
C ALA A 325 -10.37 -17.57 2.32
N VAL A 326 -11.41 -16.92 2.80
CA VAL A 326 -12.03 -17.14 4.12
C VAL A 326 -13.42 -17.66 3.92
#